data_0d6818f9699fb9b283fd85baef350a2b
#
_entry.id   0d6818f9699fb9b283fd85baef350a2b
#
_cell.length_a   1.000
_cell.length_b   1.000
_cell.length_c   1.000
_cell.angle_alpha   90.00
_cell.angle_beta   90.00
_cell.angle_gamma   90.00
#
_symmetry.space_group_name_H-M   'P 1'
#
loop_
_entity.id
_entity.type
_entity.pdbx_description
1 polymer ?
#
loop_
_entity_poly.entity_id
_entity_poly.type
_entity_poly.pdbx_seq_one_letter_code
_entity_poly.pdbx_strand_id
1 'polypeptide(L)'
;MHAPAESYLESLLDEYRTGGAVESSGSFTFNPERARELLARYRLEKAEQYILPLVASLVAGGATYVRIHQHERTLTFEADTHRLEESQCVGLYSYLLDNRNEQVRHLALAINAARSLELEQLSYEQADLRVDFLPETPTVKKQQGQGPTVVRLERHKKGFFARSTPAPERDLLARHCAYAPIPIELDGRCLSGPIRLTDGLAWRHLHNPDLPLIAQSPGQGQTLVKASPGPFSAVMTVGAPRQSEIVVVRHGLTHTVPIKWKGCRAVVRDPALTTDLTGMKIVRNPAWKALLRMLWEEYLDTLHQLFHYREELDPVSRVASLTLLEQLMDLNTRHGHYTQAAHIGQWLQMNWMRQTSSNDPEHA
;
A
#
# COMPACT_ATOMS: atom_id res chain seq x y z
N MET A 1 11.96 -28.12 -5.49
CA MET A 1 10.94 -27.23 -6.13
C MET A 1 9.60 -27.62 -5.53
N HIS A 2 9.13 -26.90 -4.51
CA HIS A 2 7.78 -27.08 -3.96
C HIS A 2 6.89 -26.03 -4.61
N ALA A 3 5.88 -26.47 -5.38
CA ALA A 3 4.78 -25.62 -5.80
C ALA A 3 4.06 -25.11 -4.53
N PRO A 4 3.71 -23.84 -4.45
CA PRO A 4 3.03 -23.32 -3.28
C PRO A 4 1.68 -24.00 -3.12
N ALA A 5 1.32 -24.38 -1.90
CA ALA A 5 0.11 -25.10 -1.53
C ALA A 5 -1.20 -24.39 -2.01
N GLU A 6 -1.14 -23.07 -2.24
CA GLU A 6 -2.24 -22.27 -2.81
C GLU A 6 -2.60 -22.66 -4.25
N SER A 7 -1.60 -22.98 -5.10
CA SER A 7 -1.83 -23.42 -6.48
C SER A 7 -2.51 -24.78 -6.55
N TYR A 8 -2.22 -25.66 -5.59
CA TYR A 8 -2.84 -26.97 -5.50
C TYR A 8 -4.30 -26.87 -5.03
N LEU A 9 -4.57 -25.99 -4.05
CA LEU A 9 -5.91 -25.76 -3.54
C LEU A 9 -6.82 -25.10 -4.60
N GLU A 10 -6.31 -24.14 -5.36
CA GLU A 10 -7.06 -23.52 -6.46
C GLU A 10 -7.35 -24.52 -7.59
N SER A 11 -6.38 -25.37 -7.96
CA SER A 11 -6.61 -26.42 -8.98
C SER A 11 -7.62 -27.46 -8.51
N LEU A 12 -7.58 -27.82 -7.23
CA LEU A 12 -8.53 -28.76 -6.63
C LEU A 12 -9.96 -28.17 -6.57
N LEU A 13 -10.08 -26.90 -6.23
CA LEU A 13 -11.38 -26.19 -6.21
C LEU A 13 -11.96 -26.03 -7.61
N ASP A 14 -11.13 -25.80 -8.63
CA ASP A 14 -11.58 -25.75 -10.02
C ASP A 14 -11.98 -27.12 -10.56
N GLU A 15 -11.31 -28.18 -10.17
CA GLU A 15 -11.66 -29.56 -10.51
C GLU A 15 -13.01 -29.96 -9.89
N TYR A 16 -13.28 -29.56 -8.65
CA TYR A 16 -14.59 -29.75 -8.01
C TYR A 16 -15.70 -28.86 -8.60
N ARG A 17 -15.39 -27.68 -9.11
CA ARG A 17 -16.36 -26.80 -9.80
C ARG A 17 -16.77 -27.33 -11.18
N THR A 18 -15.87 -28.00 -11.89
CA THR A 18 -16.15 -28.57 -13.21
C THR A 18 -16.90 -29.91 -13.18
N GLY A 19 -16.88 -30.63 -12.05
CA GLY A 19 -17.57 -31.91 -11.88
C GLY A 19 -18.89 -31.84 -11.11
N GLY A 20 -19.25 -30.70 -10.52
CA GLY A 20 -20.44 -30.58 -9.67
C GLY A 20 -21.65 -30.01 -10.42
N ALA A 21 -22.77 -30.72 -10.42
CA ALA A 21 -24.07 -30.15 -10.74
C ALA A 21 -24.52 -29.24 -9.58
N VAL A 22 -24.99 -28.01 -9.88
CA VAL A 22 -25.55 -27.09 -8.88
C VAL A 22 -26.90 -27.65 -8.43
N GLU A 23 -26.93 -28.38 -7.33
CA GLU A 23 -28.17 -28.97 -6.78
C GLU A 23 -29.01 -28.00 -5.96
N SER A 24 -28.45 -26.87 -5.49
CA SER A 24 -29.21 -25.82 -4.80
C SER A 24 -28.48 -24.49 -4.77
N SER A 25 -29.22 -23.39 -4.90
CA SER A 25 -28.76 -22.03 -4.60
C SER A 25 -29.11 -21.70 -3.14
N GLY A 26 -28.25 -22.06 -2.20
CA GLY A 26 -28.41 -21.70 -0.80
C GLY A 26 -27.56 -20.46 -0.49
N SER A 27 -28.12 -19.48 0.23
CA SER A 27 -27.32 -18.45 0.86
C SER A 27 -26.60 -19.07 2.07
N PHE A 28 -25.27 -19.05 2.08
CA PHE A 28 -24.52 -19.41 3.27
C PHE A 28 -24.71 -18.32 4.33
N THR A 29 -25.48 -18.63 5.37
CA THR A 29 -25.48 -17.82 6.59
C THR A 29 -24.24 -18.19 7.39
N PHE A 30 -23.29 -17.27 7.43
CA PHE A 30 -22.15 -17.42 8.31
C PHE A 30 -22.63 -17.38 9.77
N ASN A 31 -22.25 -18.39 10.55
CA ASN A 31 -22.36 -18.30 12.01
C ASN A 31 -21.29 -17.28 12.48
N PRO A 32 -21.70 -16.12 13.04
CA PRO A 32 -20.78 -15.06 13.47
C PRO A 32 -19.77 -15.54 14.51
N GLU A 33 -20.16 -16.50 15.38
CA GLU A 33 -19.30 -17.07 16.42
C GLU A 33 -18.20 -17.92 15.80
N ARG A 34 -18.52 -18.73 14.80
CA ARG A 34 -17.55 -19.58 14.12
C ARG A 34 -16.60 -18.77 13.23
N ALA A 35 -17.11 -17.69 12.61
CA ALA A 35 -16.27 -16.73 11.89
C ALA A 35 -15.30 -16.04 12.86
N ARG A 36 -15.76 -15.66 14.05
CA ARG A 36 -14.96 -15.08 15.13
C ARG A 36 -13.88 -16.05 15.61
N GLU A 37 -14.19 -17.32 15.81
CA GLU A 37 -13.22 -18.35 16.20
C GLU A 37 -12.14 -18.57 15.12
N LEU A 38 -12.54 -18.61 13.85
CA LEU A 38 -11.62 -18.74 12.72
C LEU A 38 -10.72 -17.52 12.61
N LEU A 39 -11.28 -16.32 12.78
CA LEU A 39 -10.53 -15.07 12.71
C LEU A 39 -9.68 -14.78 13.95
N ALA A 40 -10.05 -15.31 15.11
CA ALA A 40 -9.15 -15.33 16.29
C ALA A 40 -7.87 -16.14 16.02
N ARG A 41 -7.89 -17.06 15.06
CA ARG A 41 -6.70 -17.77 14.55
C ARG A 41 -5.89 -16.95 13.54
N TYR A 42 -6.53 -16.01 12.83
CA TYR A 42 -5.85 -15.02 11.96
C TYR A 42 -5.36 -13.83 12.82
N ARG A 43 -4.40 -14.10 13.69
CA ARG A 43 -3.72 -13.02 14.41
C ARG A 43 -2.89 -12.23 13.42
N LEU A 44 -2.97 -10.91 13.50
CA LEU A 44 -1.97 -10.05 12.89
C LEU A 44 -0.59 -10.50 13.39
N GLU A 45 0.43 -10.46 12.55
CA GLU A 45 1.80 -10.91 12.90
C GLU A 45 2.30 -10.24 14.18
N LYS A 46 1.85 -9.02 14.44
CA LYS A 46 2.14 -8.24 15.62
C LYS A 46 0.87 -7.57 16.13
N ALA A 47 0.69 -7.58 17.46
CA ALA A 47 -0.50 -7.04 18.08
C ALA A 47 -0.74 -5.55 17.77
N GLU A 48 0.34 -4.75 17.68
CA GLU A 48 0.28 -3.32 17.38
C GLU A 48 -0.20 -2.99 15.96
N GLN A 49 -0.24 -3.97 15.04
CA GLN A 49 -0.72 -3.76 13.68
C GLN A 49 -2.22 -3.45 13.58
N TYR A 50 -2.99 -3.60 14.66
CA TYR A 50 -4.42 -3.23 14.72
C TYR A 50 -4.68 -1.78 14.25
N ILE A 51 -3.70 -0.91 14.42
CA ILE A 51 -3.79 0.51 14.07
C ILE A 51 -3.96 0.74 12.56
N LEU A 52 -3.41 -0.14 11.74
CA LEU A 52 -3.45 0.00 10.29
C LEU A 52 -4.85 -0.24 9.73
N PRO A 53 -5.55 -1.36 10.00
CA PRO A 53 -6.94 -1.51 9.57
C PRO A 53 -7.87 -0.46 10.20
N LEU A 54 -7.53 0.11 11.36
CA LEU A 54 -8.30 1.23 11.91
C LEU A 54 -8.22 2.47 11.02
N VAL A 55 -7.02 2.89 10.63
CA VAL A 55 -6.82 3.96 9.65
C VAL A 55 -7.52 3.64 8.34
N ALA A 56 -7.35 2.39 7.83
CA ALA A 56 -7.99 1.96 6.60
C ALA A 56 -9.52 2.05 6.65
N SER A 57 -10.13 1.73 7.80
CA SER A 57 -11.58 1.89 8.01
C SER A 57 -12.02 3.34 7.85
N LEU A 58 -11.35 4.27 8.54
CA LEU A 58 -11.70 5.68 8.49
C LEU A 58 -11.58 6.25 7.07
N VAL A 59 -10.49 5.90 6.37
CA VAL A 59 -10.26 6.34 4.98
C VAL A 59 -11.23 5.68 4.00
N ALA A 60 -11.54 4.40 4.16
CA ALA A 60 -12.53 3.70 3.34
C ALA A 60 -13.94 4.26 3.54
N GLY A 61 -14.23 4.81 4.71
CA GLY A 61 -15.46 5.54 5.02
C GLY A 61 -15.51 6.97 4.46
N GLY A 62 -14.57 7.37 3.61
CA GLY A 62 -14.57 8.67 2.94
C GLY A 62 -14.05 9.83 3.78
N ALA A 63 -13.26 9.56 4.82
CA ALA A 63 -12.64 10.62 5.61
C ALA A 63 -11.80 11.55 4.72
N THR A 64 -11.88 12.86 4.99
CA THR A 64 -11.02 13.86 4.35
C THR A 64 -9.77 14.16 5.18
N TYR A 65 -9.76 13.77 6.46
CA TYR A 65 -8.60 13.79 7.35
C TYR A 65 -8.68 12.67 8.39
N VAL A 66 -7.54 12.30 8.97
CA VAL A 66 -7.46 11.46 10.17
C VAL A 66 -6.47 12.09 11.14
N ARG A 67 -6.91 12.45 12.33
CA ARG A 67 -6.07 12.93 13.42
C ARG A 67 -5.92 11.84 14.49
N ILE A 68 -4.69 11.61 14.90
CA ILE A 68 -4.35 10.59 15.88
C ILE A 68 -3.65 11.30 17.04
N HIS A 69 -4.20 11.14 18.23
CA HIS A 69 -3.64 11.70 19.46
C HIS A 69 -3.21 10.57 20.37
N GLN A 70 -1.94 10.59 20.75
CA GLN A 70 -1.38 9.65 21.69
C GLN A 70 -1.03 10.37 23.00
N HIS A 71 -1.78 10.08 24.04
CA HIS A 71 -1.53 10.63 25.36
C HIS A 71 -1.39 9.50 26.36
N GLU A 72 -0.19 9.33 26.92
CA GLU A 72 0.15 8.28 27.88
C GLU A 72 -0.35 6.88 27.49
N ARG A 73 -1.55 6.51 27.96
CA ARG A 73 -2.18 5.20 27.75
C ARG A 73 -3.28 5.24 26.71
N THR A 74 -3.71 6.42 26.34
CA THR A 74 -4.85 6.62 25.45
C THR A 74 -4.37 6.91 24.03
N LEU A 75 -4.98 6.24 23.07
CA LEU A 75 -4.84 6.50 21.65
C LEU A 75 -6.22 6.85 21.10
N THR A 76 -6.35 8.04 20.53
CA THR A 76 -7.60 8.56 20.01
C THR A 76 -7.44 8.84 18.53
N PHE A 77 -8.37 8.33 17.73
CA PHE A 77 -8.50 8.62 16.29
C PHE A 77 -9.72 9.49 16.08
N GLU A 78 -9.57 10.57 15.36
CA GLU A 78 -10.62 11.48 14.97
C GLU A 78 -10.67 11.62 13.45
N ALA A 79 -11.86 11.49 12.84
CA ALA A 79 -12.06 11.61 11.40
C ALA A 79 -13.49 12.03 11.06
N ASP A 80 -13.67 12.67 9.90
CA ASP A 80 -14.97 13.04 9.33
C ASP A 80 -15.58 11.96 8.42
N THR A 81 -15.35 10.71 8.77
CA THR A 81 -15.79 9.53 7.99
C THR A 81 -17.31 9.38 7.96
N HIS A 82 -17.82 8.63 6.99
CA HIS A 82 -19.25 8.27 6.95
C HIS A 82 -19.67 7.55 8.22
N ARG A 83 -20.87 7.88 8.71
CA ARG A 83 -21.42 7.28 9.91
C ARG A 83 -21.82 5.82 9.67
N LEU A 84 -21.62 5.00 10.67
CA LEU A 84 -22.07 3.62 10.68
C LEU A 84 -23.48 3.53 11.30
N GLU A 85 -24.28 2.63 10.78
CA GLU A 85 -25.55 2.27 11.41
C GLU A 85 -25.32 1.47 12.69
N GLU A 86 -26.24 1.56 13.64
CA GLU A 86 -26.20 0.78 14.89
C GLU A 86 -26.10 -0.72 14.58
N SER A 87 -26.86 -1.21 13.60
CA SER A 87 -26.83 -2.60 13.13
C SER A 87 -25.45 -3.06 12.66
N GLN A 88 -24.70 -2.18 11.99
CA GLN A 88 -23.34 -2.44 11.53
C GLN A 88 -22.35 -2.53 12.69
N CYS A 89 -22.52 -1.70 13.71
CA CYS A 89 -21.67 -1.72 14.89
C CYS A 89 -21.92 -2.95 15.77
N VAL A 90 -23.19 -3.34 15.95
CA VAL A 90 -23.57 -4.55 16.73
C VAL A 90 -23.15 -5.81 15.99
N GLY A 91 -23.44 -5.87 14.67
CA GLY A 91 -23.12 -6.99 13.81
C GLY A 91 -21.70 -6.96 13.22
N LEU A 92 -20.79 -6.18 13.80
CA LEU A 92 -19.48 -5.86 13.23
C LEU A 92 -18.70 -7.08 12.71
N TYR A 93 -18.71 -8.16 13.45
CA TYR A 93 -17.96 -9.38 13.11
C TYR A 93 -18.52 -10.14 11.89
N SER A 94 -19.78 -9.94 11.51
CA SER A 94 -20.35 -10.54 10.30
C SER A 94 -19.73 -9.97 9.01
N TYR A 95 -19.16 -8.76 9.10
CA TYR A 95 -18.54 -8.08 7.97
C TYR A 95 -17.06 -8.48 7.74
N LEU A 96 -16.47 -9.28 8.61
CA LEU A 96 -15.06 -9.69 8.44
C LEU A 96 -14.80 -10.42 7.12
N LEU A 97 -15.80 -11.13 6.61
CA LEU A 97 -15.74 -11.85 5.34
C LEU A 97 -16.54 -11.17 4.22
N ASP A 98 -17.17 -10.02 4.50
CA ASP A 98 -17.93 -9.25 3.50
C ASP A 98 -17.06 -8.15 2.89
N ASN A 99 -16.71 -8.31 1.62
CA ASN A 99 -15.91 -7.32 0.89
C ASN A 99 -16.74 -6.14 0.34
N ARG A 100 -18.08 -6.14 0.53
CA ARG A 100 -18.95 -5.09 -0.01
C ARG A 100 -18.90 -3.80 0.80
N ASN A 101 -18.58 -3.89 2.09
CA ASN A 101 -18.43 -2.73 2.96
C ASN A 101 -17.03 -2.70 3.59
N GLU A 102 -16.06 -2.11 2.87
CA GLU A 102 -14.67 -2.06 3.30
C GLU A 102 -14.46 -1.25 4.58
N GLN A 103 -15.26 -0.19 4.81
CA GLN A 103 -15.19 0.59 6.06
C GLN A 103 -15.47 -0.30 7.27
N VAL A 104 -16.62 -0.99 7.28
CA VAL A 104 -17.04 -1.85 8.40
C VAL A 104 -16.10 -3.05 8.54
N ARG A 105 -15.68 -3.65 7.43
CA ARG A 105 -14.75 -4.77 7.43
C ARG A 105 -13.42 -4.40 8.07
N HIS A 106 -12.83 -3.27 7.70
CA HIS A 106 -11.58 -2.81 8.30
C HIS A 106 -11.75 -2.46 9.78
N LEU A 107 -12.88 -1.86 10.17
CA LEU A 107 -13.17 -1.63 11.59
C LEU A 107 -13.25 -2.95 12.35
N ALA A 108 -13.93 -3.95 11.80
CA ALA A 108 -14.04 -5.27 12.42
C ALA A 108 -12.66 -5.93 12.63
N LEU A 109 -11.79 -5.84 11.62
CA LEU A 109 -10.41 -6.34 11.72
C LEU A 109 -9.62 -5.61 12.81
N ALA A 110 -9.73 -4.26 12.86
CA ALA A 110 -9.05 -3.45 13.86
C ALA A 110 -9.51 -3.78 15.28
N ILE A 111 -10.82 -3.82 15.51
CA ILE A 111 -11.43 -4.13 16.81
C ILE A 111 -11.06 -5.55 17.26
N ASN A 112 -11.16 -6.53 16.36
CA ASN A 112 -10.79 -7.91 16.68
C ASN A 112 -9.31 -8.05 17.08
N ALA A 113 -8.42 -7.37 16.36
CA ALA A 113 -7.00 -7.37 16.68
C ALA A 113 -6.71 -6.59 17.99
N ALA A 114 -7.35 -5.43 18.20
CA ALA A 114 -7.17 -4.62 19.39
C ALA A 114 -7.64 -5.33 20.67
N ARG A 115 -8.65 -6.21 20.61
CA ARG A 115 -9.11 -7.02 21.76
C ARG A 115 -8.06 -7.99 22.28
N SER A 116 -7.03 -8.31 21.49
CA SER A 116 -5.90 -9.11 21.96
C SER A 116 -4.94 -8.32 22.85
N LEU A 117 -5.08 -7.00 22.90
CA LEU A 117 -4.34 -6.13 23.81
C LEU A 117 -5.08 -6.05 25.14
N GLU A 118 -4.32 -5.84 26.21
CA GLU A 118 -4.90 -5.57 27.53
C GLU A 118 -5.42 -4.13 27.58
N LEU A 119 -6.67 -3.93 27.15
CA LEU A 119 -7.32 -2.62 27.08
C LEU A 119 -8.30 -2.44 28.24
N GLU A 120 -8.31 -1.23 28.78
CA GLU A 120 -9.31 -0.76 29.76
C GLU A 120 -10.55 -0.19 29.05
N GLN A 121 -10.37 0.40 27.85
CA GLN A 121 -11.43 0.92 27.02
C GLN A 121 -11.14 0.68 25.53
N LEU A 122 -12.19 0.35 24.77
CA LEU A 122 -12.20 0.29 23.30
C LEU A 122 -13.57 0.74 22.81
N SER A 123 -13.68 1.99 22.38
CA SER A 123 -14.96 2.59 21.99
C SER A 123 -14.89 3.24 20.60
N TYR A 124 -16.03 3.23 19.94
CA TYR A 124 -16.32 3.97 18.71
C TYR A 124 -17.44 4.96 19.00
N GLU A 125 -17.25 6.23 18.70
CA GLU A 125 -18.17 7.30 18.97
C GLU A 125 -18.43 8.07 17.66
N GLN A 126 -19.69 8.35 17.39
CA GLN A 126 -20.17 9.28 16.38
C GLN A 126 -21.29 10.13 16.97
N ALA A 127 -21.76 11.17 16.28
CA ALA A 127 -22.64 12.19 16.83
C ALA A 127 -23.79 11.67 17.71
N ASP A 128 -24.43 10.58 17.32
CA ASP A 128 -25.65 10.03 17.94
C ASP A 128 -25.45 8.66 18.60
N LEU A 129 -24.26 8.07 18.47
CA LEU A 129 -23.99 6.70 18.86
C LEU A 129 -22.62 6.55 19.53
N ARG A 130 -22.59 5.85 20.65
CA ARG A 130 -21.35 5.33 21.23
C ARG A 130 -21.45 3.82 21.41
N VAL A 131 -20.43 3.11 20.94
CA VAL A 131 -20.32 1.66 21.07
C VAL A 131 -19.06 1.31 21.85
N ASP A 132 -19.22 0.50 22.88
CA ASP A 132 -18.10 -0.10 23.64
C ASP A 132 -17.91 -1.54 23.20
N PHE A 133 -16.69 -1.88 22.79
CA PHE A 133 -16.37 -3.19 22.20
C PHE A 133 -15.65 -4.14 23.15
N LEU A 134 -15.31 -3.74 24.38
CA LEU A 134 -14.64 -4.66 25.31
C LEU A 134 -15.52 -5.79 25.80
N PRO A 135 -16.83 -5.60 26.11
CA PRO A 135 -17.72 -6.70 26.41
C PRO A 135 -17.81 -7.70 25.26
N GLU A 136 -18.15 -8.95 25.55
CA GLU A 136 -18.36 -9.98 24.50
C GLU A 136 -19.37 -9.52 23.46
N THR A 137 -20.47 -8.94 23.93
CA THR A 137 -21.48 -8.26 23.10
C THR A 137 -21.24 -6.76 23.17
N PRO A 138 -21.07 -6.08 22.03
CA PRO A 138 -20.90 -4.62 22.00
C PRO A 138 -22.03 -3.92 22.71
N THR A 139 -21.72 -2.98 23.58
CA THR A 139 -22.73 -2.18 24.29
C THR A 139 -22.94 -0.86 23.57
N VAL A 140 -24.18 -0.62 23.16
CA VAL A 140 -24.58 0.58 22.41
C VAL A 140 -25.24 1.56 23.33
N LYS A 141 -24.83 2.83 23.26
CA LYS A 141 -25.42 3.95 23.98
C LYS A 141 -25.77 5.06 22.97
N LYS A 142 -27.02 5.51 22.98
CA LYS A 142 -27.40 6.69 22.22
C LYS A 142 -26.88 7.93 22.97
N GLN A 143 -26.34 8.86 22.21
CA GLN A 143 -25.87 10.14 22.73
C GLN A 143 -26.40 11.26 21.87
N GLN A 144 -26.38 12.48 22.38
CA GLN A 144 -26.68 13.69 21.60
C GLN A 144 -25.37 14.44 21.40
N GLY A 145 -24.96 14.60 20.16
CA GLY A 145 -23.73 15.31 19.85
C GLY A 145 -23.66 15.69 18.38
N GLN A 146 -22.77 16.59 18.09
CA GLN A 146 -22.34 16.91 16.73
C GLN A 146 -20.82 16.84 16.77
N GLY A 147 -20.23 16.10 15.84
CA GLY A 147 -18.77 15.99 15.82
C GLY A 147 -18.29 14.91 14.87
N PRO A 148 -16.97 14.82 14.73
CA PRO A 148 -16.33 13.77 13.96
C PRO A 148 -16.54 12.39 14.61
N THR A 149 -16.24 11.36 13.85
CA THR A 149 -16.13 10.01 14.39
C THR A 149 -14.84 9.92 15.23
N VAL A 150 -14.97 9.34 16.42
CA VAL A 150 -13.86 9.15 17.35
C VAL A 150 -13.72 7.67 17.72
N VAL A 151 -12.53 7.10 17.55
CA VAL A 151 -12.21 5.78 18.08
C VAL A 151 -11.19 5.94 19.18
N ARG A 152 -11.51 5.41 20.36
CA ARG A 152 -10.65 5.53 21.54
C ARG A 152 -10.24 4.17 22.07
N LEU A 153 -8.93 4.03 22.30
CA LEU A 153 -8.33 2.88 22.94
C LEU A 153 -7.60 3.36 24.20
N GLU A 154 -7.85 2.72 25.33
CA GLU A 154 -7.14 2.99 26.56
C GLU A 154 -6.54 1.69 27.11
N ARG A 155 -5.23 1.69 27.39
CA ARG A 155 -4.49 0.55 27.93
C ARG A 155 -4.52 0.54 29.44
N HIS A 156 -4.50 -0.64 30.04
CA HIS A 156 -4.33 -0.77 31.49
C HIS A 156 -3.07 -0.08 31.99
N LYS A 157 -3.16 0.48 33.19
CA LYS A 157 -2.05 1.14 33.85
C LYS A 157 -0.95 0.11 34.12
N LYS A 158 0.19 0.25 33.49
CA LYS A 158 1.37 -0.54 33.79
C LYS A 158 1.88 -0.13 35.19
N GLY A 159 2.41 -1.10 35.96
CA GLY A 159 2.95 -0.84 37.29
C GLY A 159 4.03 0.25 37.28
N PHE A 160 4.25 0.86 38.43
CA PHE A 160 5.07 2.07 38.63
C PHE A 160 6.51 2.00 38.08
N PHE A 161 7.02 0.79 37.80
CA PHE A 161 8.40 0.54 37.33
C PHE A 161 8.47 0.24 35.80
N ALA A 162 7.38 0.27 35.07
CA ALA A 162 7.40 0.00 33.65
C ALA A 162 7.95 1.22 32.89
N ARG A 163 9.12 1.06 32.28
CA ARG A 163 9.66 2.08 31.36
C ARG A 163 8.69 2.31 30.21
N SER A 164 8.40 3.58 29.92
CA SER A 164 7.67 3.98 28.71
C SER A 164 8.54 3.63 27.49
N THR A 165 8.28 2.50 26.87
CA THR A 165 8.83 2.20 25.55
C THR A 165 8.11 3.07 24.51
N PRO A 166 8.84 3.62 23.52
CA PRO A 166 8.18 4.30 22.38
C PRO A 166 7.09 3.39 21.82
N ALA A 167 5.92 3.96 21.57
CA ALA A 167 4.81 3.17 21.09
C ALA A 167 5.12 2.67 19.68
N PRO A 168 5.16 1.36 19.43
CA PRO A 168 5.49 0.78 18.13
C PRO A 168 4.51 1.20 17.03
N GLU A 169 3.32 1.66 17.42
CA GLU A 169 2.31 2.19 16.53
C GLU A 169 2.78 3.44 15.75
N ARG A 170 3.60 4.29 16.37
CA ARG A 170 4.12 5.50 15.72
C ARG A 170 4.93 5.18 14.47
N ASP A 171 5.82 4.20 14.59
CA ASP A 171 6.69 3.78 13.48
C ASP A 171 5.89 3.06 12.39
N LEU A 172 4.86 2.29 12.77
CA LEU A 172 3.96 1.65 11.83
C LEU A 172 3.17 2.69 11.03
N LEU A 173 2.56 3.67 11.70
CA LEU A 173 1.82 4.75 11.04
C LEU A 173 2.74 5.56 10.10
N ALA A 174 3.91 5.99 10.57
CA ALA A 174 4.85 6.76 9.76
C ALA A 174 5.27 6.00 8.49
N ARG A 175 5.43 4.69 8.59
CA ARG A 175 5.84 3.84 7.46
C ARG A 175 4.71 3.54 6.49
N HIS A 176 3.50 3.28 7.01
CA HIS A 176 2.39 2.81 6.19
C HIS A 176 1.43 3.92 5.74
N CYS A 177 1.48 5.13 6.31
CA CYS A 177 0.61 6.23 5.93
C CYS A 177 1.29 7.31 5.08
N ALA A 178 2.57 7.12 4.72
CA ALA A 178 3.40 8.14 4.07
C ALA A 178 2.81 8.72 2.77
N TYR A 179 2.06 7.93 2.01
CA TYR A 179 1.46 8.34 0.73
C TYR A 179 -0.07 8.32 0.76
N ALA A 180 -0.66 8.44 1.94
CA ALA A 180 -2.10 8.55 2.03
C ALA A 180 -2.61 9.77 1.23
N PRO A 181 -3.76 9.64 0.52
CA PRO A 181 -4.30 10.72 -0.31
C PRO A 181 -4.95 11.85 0.49
N ILE A 182 -5.04 11.69 1.80
CA ILE A 182 -5.59 12.65 2.75
C ILE A 182 -4.58 12.93 3.85
N PRO A 183 -4.68 14.06 4.56
CA PRO A 183 -3.87 14.31 5.75
C PRO A 183 -4.10 13.24 6.83
N ILE A 184 -3.03 12.59 7.25
CA ILE A 184 -3.00 11.71 8.43
C ILE A 184 -2.00 12.34 9.40
N GLU A 185 -2.49 12.77 10.55
CA GLU A 185 -1.70 13.48 11.56
C GLU A 185 -1.54 12.62 12.81
N LEU A 186 -0.36 12.62 13.39
CA LEU A 186 -0.06 12.03 14.69
C LEU A 186 0.53 13.11 15.61
N ASP A 187 -0.18 13.43 16.67
CA ASP A 187 0.21 14.48 17.65
C ASP A 187 0.53 15.82 16.95
N GLY A 188 -0.28 16.22 15.97
CA GLY A 188 -0.12 17.45 15.20
C GLY A 188 0.97 17.39 14.11
N ARG A 189 1.68 16.27 13.95
CA ARG A 189 2.63 16.05 12.87
C ARG A 189 1.98 15.29 11.72
N CYS A 190 1.95 15.88 10.53
CA CYS A 190 1.46 15.19 9.34
C CYS A 190 2.41 14.06 8.94
N LEU A 191 1.86 12.85 8.81
CA LEU A 191 2.57 11.65 8.38
C LEU A 191 2.48 11.43 6.87
N SER A 192 1.34 11.80 6.27
CA SER A 192 1.13 11.75 4.83
C SER A 192 1.77 12.94 4.14
N GLY A 193 2.27 12.73 2.95
CA GLY A 193 2.92 13.80 2.20
C GLY A 193 3.04 13.48 0.71
N PRO A 194 3.54 14.45 -0.07
CA PRO A 194 3.73 14.25 -1.49
C PRO A 194 4.79 13.17 -1.75
N ILE A 195 4.56 12.40 -2.81
CA ILE A 195 5.51 11.41 -3.28
C ILE A 195 6.77 12.13 -3.75
N ARG A 196 7.89 11.83 -3.10
CA ARG A 196 9.21 12.33 -3.45
C ARG A 196 10.03 11.16 -3.97
N LEU A 197 10.23 11.14 -5.26
CA LEU A 197 11.06 10.11 -5.89
C LEU A 197 12.35 10.78 -6.38
N THR A 198 13.24 11.13 -5.44
CA THR A 198 14.45 11.92 -5.68
C THR A 198 15.56 11.13 -6.37
N ASP A 199 15.51 9.79 -6.35
CA ASP A 199 16.63 8.93 -6.76
C ASP A 199 16.49 8.45 -8.21
N GLY A 200 15.60 9.06 -9.01
CA GLY A 200 15.33 8.67 -10.39
C GLY A 200 16.01 9.55 -11.42
N LEU A 201 16.48 8.94 -12.52
CA LEU A 201 16.97 9.64 -13.70
C LEU A 201 15.83 10.12 -14.59
N ALA A 202 14.76 9.34 -14.65
CA ALA A 202 13.56 9.64 -15.41
C ALA A 202 12.29 9.39 -14.57
N TRP A 203 11.28 10.19 -14.86
CA TRP A 203 10.01 10.20 -14.17
C TRP A 203 8.86 9.95 -15.13
N ARG A 204 7.88 9.15 -14.67
CA ARG A 204 6.61 8.93 -15.35
C ARG A 204 5.46 9.19 -14.41
N HIS A 205 4.48 9.98 -14.84
CA HIS A 205 3.27 10.25 -14.07
C HIS A 205 2.05 9.82 -14.89
N LEU A 206 1.34 8.80 -14.44
CA LEU A 206 0.02 8.39 -14.91
C LEU A 206 -1.01 9.03 -13.98
N HIS A 207 -1.90 9.82 -14.54
CA HIS A 207 -2.85 10.61 -13.76
C HIS A 207 -4.28 10.16 -14.02
N ASN A 208 -4.98 9.81 -12.95
CA ASN A 208 -6.43 9.65 -12.93
C ASN A 208 -7.00 10.69 -11.96
N PRO A 209 -7.87 11.62 -12.41
CA PRO A 209 -8.41 12.69 -11.56
C PRO A 209 -9.23 12.15 -10.39
N ASP A 210 -9.87 11.00 -10.54
CA ASP A 210 -10.68 10.36 -9.49
C ASP A 210 -9.82 9.67 -8.42
N LEU A 211 -8.52 9.48 -8.71
CA LEU A 211 -7.58 8.77 -7.85
C LEU A 211 -6.32 9.62 -7.60
N PRO A 212 -6.44 10.80 -7.00
CA PRO A 212 -5.30 11.70 -6.87
C PRO A 212 -4.14 11.07 -6.09
N LEU A 213 -2.94 11.21 -6.65
CA LEU A 213 -1.66 11.02 -5.96
C LEU A 213 -0.95 12.36 -5.95
N ILE A 214 -0.55 12.81 -4.78
CA ILE A 214 0.20 14.06 -4.64
C ILE A 214 1.67 13.73 -4.91
N ALA A 215 2.19 14.18 -6.04
CA ALA A 215 3.60 14.06 -6.38
C ALA A 215 4.27 15.43 -6.32
N GLN A 216 5.49 15.47 -5.79
CA GLN A 216 6.33 16.65 -5.90
C GLN A 216 6.95 16.67 -7.30
N SER A 217 7.01 17.85 -7.92
CA SER A 217 7.69 18.00 -9.21
C SER A 217 9.13 17.49 -9.14
N PRO A 218 9.63 16.86 -10.22
CA PRO A 218 11.02 16.45 -10.30
C PRO A 218 11.96 17.62 -10.02
N GLY A 219 13.07 17.34 -9.35
CA GLY A 219 14.12 18.30 -9.07
C GLY A 219 14.92 18.67 -10.33
N GLN A 220 15.84 19.63 -10.20
CA GLN A 220 16.80 19.93 -11.28
C GLN A 220 17.59 18.67 -11.66
N GLY A 221 17.77 18.43 -12.94
CA GLY A 221 18.48 17.26 -13.47
C GLY A 221 17.63 15.98 -13.61
N GLN A 222 16.35 16.01 -13.25
CA GLN A 222 15.42 14.90 -13.50
C GLN A 222 14.52 15.23 -14.68
N THR A 223 14.45 14.34 -15.65
CA THR A 223 13.59 14.51 -16.84
C THR A 223 12.20 13.96 -16.55
N LEU A 224 11.17 14.83 -16.63
CA LEU A 224 9.77 14.40 -16.64
C LEU A 224 9.46 13.79 -18.00
N VAL A 225 9.31 12.48 -18.03
CA VAL A 225 9.12 11.76 -19.28
C VAL A 225 7.72 11.94 -19.86
N LYS A 226 6.66 11.94 -19.06
CA LYS A 226 5.30 12.23 -19.52
C LYS A 226 4.28 12.18 -18.40
N ALA A 227 3.33 13.12 -18.38
CA ALA A 227 2.06 12.95 -17.70
C ALA A 227 1.04 12.44 -18.73
N SER A 228 0.39 11.31 -18.47
CA SER A 228 -0.66 10.76 -19.36
C SER A 228 -1.87 10.34 -18.54
N PRO A 229 -3.10 10.50 -19.08
CA PRO A 229 -4.28 9.95 -18.42
C PRO A 229 -4.20 8.42 -18.41
N GLY A 230 -4.68 7.81 -17.32
CA GLY A 230 -4.68 6.37 -17.14
C GLY A 230 -5.87 5.87 -16.34
N PRO A 231 -6.15 4.56 -16.35
CA PRO A 231 -7.22 3.97 -15.56
C PRO A 231 -6.92 3.95 -14.06
N PHE A 232 -5.67 4.17 -13.68
CA PHE A 232 -5.17 4.29 -12.31
C PHE A 232 -4.20 5.47 -12.23
N SER A 233 -3.84 5.89 -11.02
CA SER A 233 -2.77 6.86 -10.84
C SER A 233 -1.47 6.17 -10.45
N ALA A 234 -0.36 6.58 -11.06
CA ALA A 234 0.95 6.11 -10.69
C ALA A 234 2.01 7.20 -10.86
N VAL A 235 2.96 7.22 -9.94
CA VAL A 235 4.20 7.97 -10.07
C VAL A 235 5.34 6.96 -10.07
N MET A 236 6.04 6.85 -11.19
CA MET A 236 7.12 5.91 -11.37
C MET A 236 8.44 6.65 -11.64
N THR A 237 9.52 6.20 -11.02
CA THR A 237 10.86 6.60 -11.40
C THR A 237 11.65 5.43 -11.91
N VAL A 238 12.57 5.76 -12.82
CA VAL A 238 13.60 4.84 -13.30
C VAL A 238 14.95 5.51 -13.05
N GLY A 239 15.84 4.80 -12.35
CA GLY A 239 17.12 5.35 -11.92
C GLY A 239 17.98 4.30 -11.23
N ALA A 240 18.65 4.71 -10.15
CA ALA A 240 19.44 3.85 -9.31
C ALA A 240 18.84 3.70 -7.89
N PRO A 241 17.54 3.36 -7.73
CA PRO A 241 17.00 3.15 -6.41
C PRO A 241 17.67 1.93 -5.75
N ARG A 242 17.84 2.01 -4.45
CA ARG A 242 18.42 0.91 -3.66
C ARG A 242 17.61 -0.37 -3.76
N GLN A 243 16.30 -0.25 -3.95
CA GLN A 243 15.36 -1.37 -4.11
C GLN A 243 14.37 -1.07 -5.22
N SER A 244 14.11 -2.07 -6.06
CA SER A 244 13.05 -1.99 -7.07
C SER A 244 11.76 -2.52 -6.47
N GLU A 245 10.72 -1.67 -6.44
CA GLU A 245 9.48 -1.94 -5.73
C GLU A 245 8.28 -1.22 -6.34
N ILE A 246 7.11 -1.79 -6.14
CA ILE A 246 5.83 -1.13 -6.34
C ILE A 246 5.21 -0.89 -4.97
N VAL A 247 4.88 0.35 -4.67
CA VAL A 247 4.18 0.77 -3.46
C VAL A 247 2.72 1.03 -3.83
N VAL A 248 1.83 0.17 -3.40
CA VAL A 248 0.38 0.33 -3.62
C VAL A 248 -0.22 1.13 -2.49
N VAL A 249 -0.95 2.19 -2.82
CA VAL A 249 -1.70 3.01 -1.87
C VAL A 249 -3.16 2.58 -1.89
N ARG A 250 -3.66 2.02 -0.78
CA ARG A 250 -5.05 1.62 -0.63
C ARG A 250 -5.58 2.00 0.75
N HIS A 251 -6.74 2.64 0.79
CA HIS A 251 -7.38 3.13 2.03
C HIS A 251 -6.40 3.85 2.98
N GLY A 252 -5.56 4.73 2.43
CA GLY A 252 -4.58 5.49 3.21
C GLY A 252 -3.33 4.72 3.62
N LEU A 253 -3.26 3.41 3.36
CA LEU A 253 -2.11 2.58 3.68
C LEU A 253 -1.24 2.29 2.46
N THR A 254 0.05 2.13 2.69
CA THR A 254 1.04 1.74 1.68
C THR A 254 1.43 0.27 1.85
N HIS A 255 1.42 -0.47 0.74
CA HIS A 255 1.80 -1.87 0.65
C HIS A 255 2.96 -2.01 -0.33
N THR A 256 4.13 -2.34 0.17
CA THR A 256 5.33 -2.47 -0.66
C THR A 256 5.46 -3.87 -1.22
N VAL A 257 5.60 -3.98 -2.53
CA VAL A 257 5.79 -5.23 -3.26
C VAL A 257 7.10 -5.18 -4.01
N PRO A 258 8.11 -6.00 -3.67
CA PRO A 258 9.37 -6.04 -4.39
C PRO A 258 9.16 -6.57 -5.82
N ILE A 259 9.88 -5.99 -6.77
CA ILE A 259 9.87 -6.39 -8.18
C ILE A 259 11.29 -6.63 -8.68
N LYS A 260 11.40 -7.28 -9.86
CA LYS A 260 12.69 -7.60 -10.50
C LYS A 260 13.12 -6.62 -11.59
N TRP A 261 12.40 -5.50 -11.76
CA TRP A 261 12.72 -4.48 -12.76
C TRP A 261 13.80 -3.56 -12.20
N LYS A 262 15.01 -3.67 -12.74
CA LYS A 262 16.15 -2.90 -12.23
C LYS A 262 15.85 -1.39 -12.24
N GLY A 263 16.16 -0.75 -11.14
CA GLY A 263 16.05 0.69 -11.02
C GLY A 263 14.62 1.26 -11.08
N CYS A 264 13.58 0.44 -10.94
CA CYS A 264 12.19 0.89 -10.99
C CYS A 264 11.61 1.02 -9.58
N ARG A 265 11.04 2.18 -9.29
CA ARG A 265 10.19 2.40 -8.13
C ARG A 265 8.89 3.08 -8.56
N ALA A 266 7.76 2.50 -8.23
CA ALA A 266 6.45 3.08 -8.56
C ALA A 266 5.59 3.19 -7.31
N VAL A 267 4.87 4.31 -7.16
CA VAL A 267 3.76 4.46 -6.20
C VAL A 267 2.48 4.48 -6.99
N VAL A 268 1.55 3.60 -6.64
CA VAL A 268 0.34 3.34 -7.45
C VAL A 268 -0.90 3.42 -6.58
N ARG A 269 -1.97 3.99 -7.12
CA ARG A 269 -3.32 3.97 -6.57
C ARG A 269 -4.27 3.40 -7.62
N ASP A 270 -4.80 2.21 -7.36
CA ASP A 270 -5.72 1.49 -8.25
C ASP A 270 -6.82 0.85 -7.39
N PRO A 271 -8.10 1.22 -7.56
CA PRO A 271 -9.22 0.68 -6.80
C PRO A 271 -9.52 -0.80 -7.12
N ALA A 272 -9.07 -1.31 -8.28
CA ALA A 272 -9.26 -2.71 -8.65
C ALA A 272 -8.40 -3.68 -7.83
N LEU A 273 -7.35 -3.18 -7.18
CA LEU A 273 -6.49 -4.00 -6.33
C LEU A 273 -7.19 -4.32 -5.02
N THR A 274 -7.02 -5.53 -4.55
CA THR A 274 -7.56 -6.01 -3.28
C THR A 274 -6.45 -6.42 -2.33
N THR A 275 -6.74 -6.32 -1.04
CA THR A 275 -5.87 -6.85 0.01
C THR A 275 -6.40 -8.21 0.51
N ASP A 276 -5.53 -8.97 1.13
CA ASP A 276 -5.89 -10.20 1.83
C ASP A 276 -6.87 -9.94 3.00
N LEU A 277 -7.30 -10.99 3.67
CA LEU A 277 -8.21 -10.88 4.81
C LEU A 277 -7.66 -10.03 5.96
N THR A 278 -6.35 -9.95 6.10
CA THR A 278 -5.70 -9.12 7.12
C THR A 278 -5.61 -7.65 6.74
N GLY A 279 -5.84 -7.31 5.46
CA GLY A 279 -5.63 -5.97 4.92
C GLY A 279 -4.15 -5.59 4.78
N MET A 280 -3.21 -6.53 4.98
CA MET A 280 -1.77 -6.24 5.02
C MET A 280 -1.03 -6.56 3.73
N LYS A 281 -1.54 -7.45 2.89
CA LYS A 281 -0.87 -7.89 1.67
C LYS A 281 -1.76 -7.69 0.45
N ILE A 282 -1.17 -7.27 -0.66
CA ILE A 282 -1.88 -7.18 -1.95
C ILE A 282 -2.09 -8.59 -2.52
N VAL A 283 -3.33 -8.89 -2.90
CA VAL A 283 -3.69 -10.17 -3.53
C VAL A 283 -3.21 -10.17 -4.98
N ARG A 284 -2.49 -11.23 -5.36
CA ARG A 284 -1.94 -11.41 -6.72
C ARG A 284 -2.99 -12.01 -7.67
N ASN A 285 -4.10 -11.31 -7.83
CA ASN A 285 -5.23 -11.65 -8.69
C ASN A 285 -5.06 -11.15 -10.14
N PRO A 286 -6.03 -11.36 -11.05
CA PRO A 286 -5.98 -10.83 -12.41
C PRO A 286 -5.80 -9.31 -12.50
N ALA A 287 -6.38 -8.53 -11.57
CA ALA A 287 -6.20 -7.07 -11.55
C ALA A 287 -4.74 -6.69 -11.26
N TRP A 288 -4.08 -7.39 -10.31
CA TRP A 288 -2.65 -7.21 -10.06
C TRP A 288 -1.80 -7.53 -11.30
N LYS A 289 -2.12 -8.63 -12.02
CA LYS A 289 -1.41 -8.99 -13.26
C LYS A 289 -1.61 -7.95 -14.37
N ALA A 290 -2.81 -7.39 -14.49
CA ALA A 290 -3.11 -6.32 -15.44
C ALA A 290 -2.33 -5.04 -15.11
N LEU A 291 -2.32 -4.63 -13.85
CA LEU A 291 -1.50 -3.49 -13.39
C LEU A 291 -0.03 -3.70 -13.72
N LEU A 292 0.54 -4.87 -13.39
CA LEU A 292 1.95 -5.16 -13.67
C LEU A 292 2.27 -5.07 -15.16
N ARG A 293 1.37 -5.51 -16.05
CA ARG A 293 1.57 -5.42 -17.50
C ARG A 293 1.62 -3.96 -17.94
N MET A 294 0.65 -3.15 -17.52
CA MET A 294 0.62 -1.72 -17.87
C MET A 294 1.84 -0.97 -17.32
N LEU A 295 2.22 -1.20 -16.07
CA LEU A 295 3.42 -0.58 -15.51
C LEU A 295 4.69 -1.04 -16.20
N TRP A 296 4.74 -2.29 -16.67
CA TRP A 296 5.87 -2.82 -17.42
C TRP A 296 6.04 -2.11 -18.76
N GLU A 297 4.96 -1.89 -19.50
CA GLU A 297 4.95 -1.15 -20.76
C GLU A 297 5.45 0.29 -20.53
N GLU A 298 4.96 0.97 -19.48
CA GLU A 298 5.39 2.31 -19.11
C GLU A 298 6.87 2.35 -18.67
N TYR A 299 7.35 1.31 -17.99
CA TYR A 299 8.75 1.17 -17.61
C TYR A 299 9.64 1.03 -18.83
N LEU A 300 9.28 0.17 -19.79
CA LEU A 300 10.03 0.00 -21.04
C LEU A 300 10.08 1.30 -21.85
N ASP A 301 8.94 1.99 -22.01
CA ASP A 301 8.91 3.27 -22.70
C ASP A 301 9.79 4.31 -22.02
N THR A 302 9.80 4.32 -20.68
CA THR A 302 10.68 5.21 -19.90
C THR A 302 12.17 4.90 -20.12
N LEU A 303 12.56 3.63 -20.21
CA LEU A 303 13.93 3.23 -20.55
C LEU A 303 14.32 3.66 -21.97
N HIS A 304 13.43 3.51 -22.95
CA HIS A 304 13.66 3.98 -24.32
C HIS A 304 13.85 5.49 -24.37
N GLN A 305 13.04 6.25 -23.63
CA GLN A 305 13.19 7.69 -23.55
C GLN A 305 14.49 8.10 -22.84
N LEU A 306 14.86 7.39 -21.75
CA LEU A 306 16.16 7.61 -21.10
C LEU A 306 17.30 7.39 -22.09
N PHE A 307 17.24 6.37 -22.95
CA PHE A 307 18.23 6.16 -23.99
C PHE A 307 18.22 7.29 -25.04
N HIS A 308 17.05 7.83 -25.38
CA HIS A 308 16.92 8.93 -26.34
C HIS A 308 17.60 10.20 -25.81
N TYR A 309 17.39 10.55 -24.55
CA TYR A 309 17.95 11.75 -23.90
C TYR A 309 19.31 11.53 -23.24
N ARG A 310 19.96 10.40 -23.44
CA ARG A 310 21.19 10.00 -22.74
C ARG A 310 22.36 10.98 -22.87
N GLU A 311 22.46 11.71 -24.00
CA GLU A 311 23.52 12.70 -24.23
C GLU A 311 23.30 14.00 -23.43
N GLU A 312 22.06 14.25 -23.02
CA GLU A 312 21.67 15.42 -22.23
C GLU A 312 21.89 15.18 -20.71
N LEU A 313 22.14 13.95 -20.32
CA LEU A 313 22.42 13.61 -18.93
C LEU A 313 23.75 14.18 -18.48
N ASP A 314 23.80 14.69 -17.25
CA ASP A 314 25.05 15.04 -16.61
C ASP A 314 25.94 13.81 -16.44
N PRO A 315 27.27 13.97 -16.22
CA PRO A 315 28.19 12.83 -16.18
C PRO A 315 27.84 11.78 -15.12
N VAL A 316 27.34 12.17 -13.95
CA VAL A 316 26.99 11.24 -12.86
C VAL A 316 25.73 10.44 -13.25
N SER A 317 24.70 11.11 -13.73
CA SER A 317 23.47 10.49 -14.22
C SER A 317 23.71 9.56 -15.41
N ARG A 318 24.64 9.93 -16.29
CA ARG A 318 25.05 9.11 -17.42
C ARG A 318 25.69 7.80 -16.97
N VAL A 319 26.58 7.82 -15.99
CA VAL A 319 27.17 6.60 -15.41
C VAL A 319 26.08 5.75 -14.75
N ALA A 320 25.19 6.36 -13.97
CA ALA A 320 24.11 5.65 -13.33
C ALA A 320 23.12 5.01 -14.34
N SER A 321 22.99 5.56 -15.55
CA SER A 321 22.13 5.02 -16.59
C SER A 321 22.67 3.74 -17.27
N LEU A 322 23.98 3.48 -17.22
CA LEU A 322 24.62 2.38 -17.97
C LEU A 322 23.98 1.02 -17.68
N THR A 323 23.81 0.68 -16.40
CA THR A 323 23.22 -0.62 -16.00
C THR A 323 21.75 -0.75 -16.46
N LEU A 324 21.02 0.35 -16.53
CA LEU A 324 19.63 0.38 -17.03
C LEU A 324 19.60 0.17 -18.54
N LEU A 325 20.52 0.80 -19.26
CA LEU A 325 20.63 0.67 -20.72
C LEU A 325 21.16 -0.70 -21.13
N GLU A 326 22.05 -1.34 -20.35
CA GLU A 326 22.39 -2.75 -20.51
C GLU A 326 21.15 -3.65 -20.42
N GLN A 327 20.31 -3.42 -19.42
CA GLN A 327 19.05 -4.15 -19.30
C GLN A 327 18.14 -3.91 -20.49
N LEU A 328 18.01 -2.67 -20.99
CA LEU A 328 17.22 -2.35 -22.17
C LEU A 328 17.77 -3.07 -23.40
N MET A 329 19.10 -3.13 -23.58
CA MET A 329 19.74 -3.89 -24.65
C MET A 329 19.38 -5.37 -24.59
N ASP A 330 19.50 -5.98 -23.41
CA ASP A 330 19.15 -7.40 -23.21
C ASP A 330 17.67 -7.68 -23.52
N LEU A 331 16.78 -6.78 -23.09
CA LEU A 331 15.34 -6.90 -23.37
C LEU A 331 15.06 -6.80 -24.87
N ASN A 332 15.64 -5.82 -25.55
CA ASN A 332 15.49 -5.66 -27.00
C ASN A 332 16.02 -6.89 -27.75
N THR A 333 17.15 -7.45 -27.32
CA THR A 333 17.71 -8.68 -27.90
C THR A 333 16.75 -9.86 -27.74
N ARG A 334 16.19 -10.07 -26.54
CA ARG A 334 15.23 -11.16 -26.28
C ARG A 334 13.93 -11.04 -27.04
N HIS A 335 13.50 -9.82 -27.32
CA HIS A 335 12.28 -9.56 -28.09
C HIS A 335 12.52 -9.43 -29.60
N GLY A 336 13.73 -9.67 -30.10
CA GLY A 336 14.06 -9.63 -31.52
C GLY A 336 14.28 -8.23 -32.10
N HIS A 337 14.38 -7.21 -31.26
CA HIS A 337 14.67 -5.82 -31.68
C HIS A 337 16.18 -5.58 -31.82
N TYR A 338 16.85 -6.40 -32.65
CA TYR A 338 18.31 -6.43 -32.75
C TYR A 338 18.96 -5.12 -33.18
N THR A 339 18.32 -4.34 -34.04
CA THR A 339 18.82 -3.03 -34.49
C THR A 339 18.92 -2.06 -33.31
N GLN A 340 17.87 -1.99 -32.47
CA GLN A 340 17.85 -1.15 -31.30
C GLN A 340 18.89 -1.63 -30.26
N ALA A 341 18.95 -2.94 -30.03
CA ALA A 341 19.95 -3.54 -29.16
C ALA A 341 21.38 -3.19 -29.60
N ALA A 342 21.67 -3.26 -30.90
CA ALA A 342 22.98 -2.92 -31.46
C ALA A 342 23.34 -1.44 -31.26
N HIS A 343 22.42 -0.51 -31.45
CA HIS A 343 22.64 0.91 -31.21
C HIS A 343 22.94 1.20 -29.73
N ILE A 344 22.21 0.56 -28.81
CA ILE A 344 22.44 0.69 -27.37
C ILE A 344 23.83 0.11 -27.02
N GLY A 345 24.17 -1.07 -27.56
CA GLY A 345 25.44 -1.73 -27.33
C GLY A 345 26.65 -0.90 -27.81
N GLN A 346 26.55 -0.30 -29.00
CA GLN A 346 27.60 0.62 -29.51
C GLN A 346 27.80 1.81 -28.57
N TRP A 347 26.71 2.44 -28.12
CA TRP A 347 26.80 3.59 -27.22
C TRP A 347 27.41 3.18 -25.87
N LEU A 348 27.01 2.05 -25.30
CA LEU A 348 27.55 1.50 -24.05
C LEU A 348 29.08 1.28 -24.21
N GLN A 349 29.52 0.62 -25.26
CA GLN A 349 30.94 0.38 -25.52
C GLN A 349 31.77 1.67 -25.58
N MET A 350 31.29 2.68 -26.29
CA MET A 350 31.96 3.99 -26.37
C MET A 350 32.08 4.68 -25.00
N ASN A 351 31.05 4.60 -24.15
CA ASN A 351 31.08 5.21 -22.83
C ASN A 351 31.94 4.44 -21.83
N TRP A 352 31.99 3.11 -21.90
CA TRP A 352 32.91 2.30 -21.13
C TRP A 352 34.39 2.63 -21.45
N MET A 353 34.73 2.76 -22.72
CA MET A 353 36.08 3.14 -23.14
C MET A 353 36.47 4.53 -22.64
N ARG A 354 35.56 5.50 -22.65
CA ARG A 354 35.81 6.85 -22.11
C ARG A 354 36.08 6.86 -20.59
N GLN A 355 35.37 6.01 -19.85
CA GLN A 355 35.59 5.89 -18.40
C GLN A 355 36.93 5.24 -18.05
N THR A 356 37.36 4.23 -18.79
CA THR A 356 38.66 3.58 -18.58
C THR A 356 39.81 4.50 -18.93
N SER A 357 39.68 5.33 -19.99
CA SER A 357 40.73 6.30 -20.38
C SER A 357 40.84 7.49 -19.43
N SER A 358 39.76 7.89 -18.72
CA SER A 358 39.80 8.97 -17.75
C SER A 358 40.35 8.55 -16.39
N ASN A 359 40.43 7.26 -16.11
CA ASN A 359 41.00 6.71 -14.88
C ASN A 359 42.46 6.23 -15.05
N ASP A 360 43.07 6.50 -16.19
CA ASP A 360 44.48 6.14 -16.41
C ASP A 360 45.39 7.24 -15.76
N PRO A 361 46.17 6.91 -14.73
CA PRO A 361 46.98 7.85 -13.98
C PRO A 361 48.17 8.44 -14.75
N GLU A 362 48.34 8.06 -16.02
CA GLU A 362 49.46 8.58 -16.84
C GLU A 362 49.15 9.94 -17.50
N HIS A 363 47.97 10.52 -17.34
CA HIS A 363 47.57 11.80 -17.91
C HIS A 363 47.16 12.85 -16.86
N ALA A 364 47.54 12.71 -15.59
CA ALA A 364 47.32 13.68 -14.51
C ALA A 364 48.60 14.51 -14.23
#